data_eabbb743c0d7392a83d0df7335fe9747
#
_entry.id   eabbb743c0d7392a83d0df7335fe9747
#
_cell.length_a   1.000
_cell.length_b   1.000
_cell.length_c   1.000
_cell.angle_alpha   90.00
_cell.angle_beta   90.00
_cell.angle_gamma   90.00
#
_symmetry.space_group_name_H-M   'P 1'
#
loop_
_entity.id
_entity.type
_entity.pdbx_description
1 polymer ?
#
loop_
_entity_poly.entity_id
_entity_poly.type
_entity_poly.pdbx_seq_one_letter_code
_entity_poly.pdbx_strand_id
1 'polypeptide(L)'
;MRKLANAELERKNIDEFKDAQKTPIIVILDDIRSLHNIGSVFRTSDAFLIEKIYLCGITAVPPNKEIHKTALGATETVTWEYAKDILEVVNQLKAENIKVYSVEQTE
;
A
#
# COMPACT_ATOMS: atom_id res chain seq x y z
N MET A 1 16.24 12.63 -19.32
CA MET A 1 15.64 12.87 -17.97
C MET A 1 16.44 13.91 -17.22
N ARG A 2 15.77 14.87 -16.65
CA ARG A 2 16.43 15.93 -15.90
C ARG A 2 16.75 15.45 -14.48
N LYS A 3 17.93 15.78 -14.00
CA LYS A 3 18.34 15.45 -12.65
C LYS A 3 18.16 16.64 -11.72
N LEU A 4 17.70 16.38 -10.52
CA LEU A 4 17.58 17.36 -9.46
C LEU A 4 18.48 16.95 -8.32
N ALA A 5 18.75 17.87 -7.38
CA ALA A 5 19.47 17.52 -6.17
C ALA A 5 18.69 16.44 -5.43
N ASN A 6 19.39 15.45 -4.87
CA ASN A 6 18.75 14.28 -4.27
C ASN A 6 17.71 14.63 -3.20
N ALA A 7 18.04 15.52 -2.27
CA ALA A 7 17.11 15.88 -1.20
C ALA A 7 15.86 16.57 -1.74
N GLU A 8 16.05 17.43 -2.72
CA GLU A 8 14.96 18.16 -3.37
C GLU A 8 14.07 17.22 -4.14
N LEU A 9 14.69 16.27 -4.86
CA LEU A 9 13.96 15.28 -5.64
C LEU A 9 13.11 14.38 -4.76
N GLU A 10 13.68 13.90 -3.66
CA GLU A 10 12.94 13.03 -2.75
C GLU A 10 11.74 13.72 -2.13
N ARG A 11 11.91 14.96 -1.70
CA ARG A 11 10.80 15.72 -1.12
C ARG A 11 9.69 15.96 -2.12
N LYS A 12 10.04 16.36 -3.33
CA LYS A 12 9.07 16.59 -4.38
C LYS A 12 8.32 15.31 -4.77
N ASN A 13 9.05 14.20 -4.83
CA ASN A 13 8.43 12.93 -5.19
C ASN A 13 7.38 12.48 -4.17
N ILE A 14 7.66 12.67 -2.88
CA ILE A 14 6.71 12.32 -1.84
C ILE A 14 5.46 13.20 -1.94
N ASP A 15 5.66 14.51 -2.05
CA ASP A 15 4.56 15.46 -2.14
C ASP A 15 3.75 15.25 -3.41
N GLU A 16 4.41 15.08 -4.53
CA GLU A 16 3.76 14.85 -5.81
C GLU A 16 2.95 13.56 -5.80
N PHE A 17 3.49 12.50 -5.18
CA PHE A 17 2.77 11.23 -5.08
C PHE A 17 1.47 11.40 -4.30
N LYS A 18 1.53 12.11 -3.18
CA LYS A 18 0.34 12.29 -2.34
C LYS A 18 -0.72 13.17 -3.02
N ASP A 19 -0.29 14.11 -3.83
CA ASP A 19 -1.18 15.02 -4.55
C ASP A 19 -1.58 14.50 -5.93
N ALA A 20 -0.86 13.51 -6.46
CA ALA A 20 -1.13 12.97 -7.78
C ALA A 20 -2.46 12.23 -7.80
N GLN A 21 -3.07 12.18 -8.97
CA GLN A 21 -4.26 11.37 -9.18
C GLN A 21 -3.91 9.91 -9.04
N LYS A 22 -4.56 9.24 -8.11
CA LYS A 22 -4.30 7.83 -7.82
C LYS A 22 -5.03 6.91 -8.78
N THR A 23 -4.45 5.74 -8.99
CA THR A 23 -5.16 4.64 -9.65
C THR A 23 -6.29 4.19 -8.73
N PRO A 24 -7.54 4.08 -9.23
CA PRO A 24 -8.67 3.76 -8.38
C PRO A 24 -8.73 2.27 -8.01
N ILE A 25 -7.67 1.79 -7.39
CA ILE A 25 -7.54 0.41 -6.91
C ILE A 25 -7.15 0.47 -5.45
N ILE A 26 -7.82 -0.36 -4.65
CA ILE A 26 -7.51 -0.52 -3.24
C ILE A 26 -7.03 -1.95 -3.06
N VAL A 27 -5.91 -2.11 -2.37
CA VAL A 27 -5.33 -3.42 -2.07
C VAL A 27 -5.65 -3.77 -0.63
N ILE A 28 -6.07 -5.01 -0.40
CA ILE A 28 -6.32 -5.51 0.95
C ILE A 28 -5.40 -6.70 1.19
N LEU A 29 -4.58 -6.60 2.22
CA LEU A 29 -3.72 -7.70 2.67
C LEU A 29 -4.34 -8.29 3.93
N ASP A 30 -4.82 -9.53 3.83
CA ASP A 30 -5.46 -10.21 4.95
C ASP A 30 -4.59 -11.35 5.46
N ASP A 31 -4.24 -11.29 6.73
CA ASP A 31 -3.46 -12.32 7.41
C ASP A 31 -2.16 -12.67 6.68
N ILE A 32 -1.49 -11.68 6.14
CA ILE A 32 -0.22 -11.87 5.46
C ILE A 32 0.90 -11.94 6.49
N ARG A 33 1.62 -13.05 6.52
CA ARG A 33 2.69 -13.29 7.49
C ARG A 33 4.05 -12.77 7.04
N SER A 34 4.30 -12.78 5.74
CA SER A 34 5.61 -12.41 5.21
C SER A 34 5.84 -10.91 5.25
N LEU A 35 6.74 -10.47 6.11
CA LEU A 35 7.11 -9.05 6.20
C LEU A 35 7.75 -8.57 4.89
N HIS A 36 8.52 -9.44 4.24
CA HIS A 36 9.12 -9.15 2.95
C HIS A 36 8.03 -8.88 1.90
N ASN A 37 7.01 -9.73 1.85
CA ASN A 37 5.92 -9.56 0.89
C ASN A 37 5.10 -8.30 1.15
N ILE A 38 4.87 -7.97 2.41
CA ILE A 38 4.16 -6.73 2.77
C ILE A 38 4.92 -5.52 2.21
N GLY A 39 6.23 -5.48 2.44
CA GLY A 39 7.06 -4.39 1.91
C GLY A 39 7.04 -4.33 0.38
N SER A 40 7.09 -5.49 -0.28
CA SER A 40 7.03 -5.57 -1.74
C SER A 40 5.70 -5.04 -2.28
N VAL A 41 4.60 -5.31 -1.58
CA VAL A 41 3.29 -4.78 -1.97
C VAL A 41 3.27 -3.26 -1.85
N PHE A 42 3.86 -2.71 -0.78
CA PHE A 42 3.98 -1.25 -0.66
C PHE A 42 4.76 -0.65 -1.82
N ARG A 43 5.88 -1.26 -2.15
CA ARG A 43 6.71 -0.76 -3.26
C ARG A 43 5.99 -0.81 -4.60
N THR A 44 5.32 -1.92 -4.88
CA THR A 44 4.54 -2.07 -6.11
C THR A 44 3.38 -1.07 -6.15
N SER A 45 2.71 -0.88 -5.01
CA SER A 45 1.61 0.07 -4.90
C SER A 45 2.07 1.51 -5.14
N ASP A 46 3.28 1.83 -4.68
CA ASP A 46 3.90 3.12 -4.96
C ASP A 46 4.10 3.32 -6.46
N ALA A 47 4.66 2.31 -7.13
CA ALA A 47 4.95 2.36 -8.56
C ALA A 47 3.69 2.55 -9.41
N PHE A 48 2.58 1.97 -8.99
CA PHE A 48 1.32 2.02 -9.73
C PHE A 48 0.33 3.06 -9.20
N LEU A 49 0.75 3.89 -8.26
CA LEU A 49 -0.09 4.94 -7.68
C LEU A 49 -1.40 4.39 -7.11
N ILE A 50 -1.31 3.24 -6.44
CA ILE A 50 -2.48 2.61 -5.83
C ILE A 50 -3.09 3.57 -4.79
N GLU A 51 -4.41 3.65 -4.76
CA GLU A 51 -5.12 4.59 -3.91
C GLU A 51 -4.89 4.33 -2.43
N LYS A 52 -4.97 3.07 -2.01
CA LYS A 52 -4.87 2.74 -0.59
C LYS A 52 -4.57 1.26 -0.39
N ILE A 53 -3.89 0.95 0.72
CA ILE A 53 -3.69 -0.42 1.19
C ILE A 53 -4.36 -0.57 2.55
N TYR A 54 -5.16 -1.62 2.72
CA TYR A 54 -5.64 -2.05 4.03
C TYR A 54 -4.80 -3.23 4.49
N LEU A 55 -4.36 -3.16 5.74
CA LEU A 55 -3.61 -4.23 6.39
C LEU A 55 -4.52 -4.85 7.43
N CYS A 56 -4.93 -6.10 7.22
CA CYS A 56 -5.97 -6.72 8.05
C CYS A 56 -5.47 -7.94 8.82
N GLY A 57 -6.12 -8.21 9.95
CA GLY A 57 -5.85 -9.37 10.76
C GLY A 57 -4.46 -9.36 11.34
N ILE A 58 -3.71 -10.45 11.13
CA ILE A 58 -2.34 -10.58 11.65
C ILE A 58 -1.29 -9.84 10.81
N THR A 59 -1.69 -9.22 9.70
CA THR A 59 -0.76 -8.49 8.84
C THR A 59 -0.05 -7.41 9.64
N ALA A 60 1.28 -7.42 9.64
CA ALA A 60 2.06 -6.42 10.36
C ALA A 60 1.93 -5.05 9.71
N VAL A 61 2.16 -4.01 10.50
CA VAL A 61 2.02 -2.63 10.05
C VAL A 61 3.34 -1.86 10.21
N PRO A 62 3.56 -0.84 9.36
CA PRO A 62 4.69 0.06 9.58
C PRO A 62 4.51 0.86 10.90
N PRO A 63 5.59 1.29 11.55
CA PRO A 63 6.97 1.07 11.14
C PRO A 63 7.44 -0.34 11.49
N ASN A 64 8.16 -0.98 10.60
CA ASN A 64 8.71 -2.30 10.81
C ASN A 64 9.98 -2.42 9.97
N LYS A 65 11.08 -2.79 10.61
CA LYS A 65 12.38 -2.83 9.95
C LYS A 65 12.40 -3.74 8.73
N GLU A 66 11.79 -4.91 8.83
CA GLU A 66 11.78 -5.87 7.73
C GLU A 66 10.88 -5.42 6.58
N ILE A 67 9.77 -4.79 6.90
CA ILE A 67 8.90 -4.20 5.87
C ILE A 67 9.64 -3.10 5.13
N HIS A 68 10.36 -2.25 5.86
CA HIS A 68 11.09 -1.13 5.26
C HIS A 68 12.18 -1.58 4.28
N LYS A 69 12.78 -2.74 4.49
CA LYS A 69 13.82 -3.26 3.60
C LYS A 69 13.34 -3.45 2.16
N THR A 70 12.09 -3.85 1.98
CA THR A 70 11.53 -4.08 0.64
C THR A 70 10.62 -2.96 0.18
N ALA A 71 10.03 -2.22 1.11
CA ALA A 71 9.15 -1.09 0.77
C ALA A 71 9.92 0.11 0.22
N LEU A 72 11.18 0.32 0.66
CA LEU A 72 12.06 1.38 0.14
C LEU A 72 11.41 2.77 0.16
N GLY A 73 10.84 3.15 1.30
CA GLY A 73 10.21 4.46 1.46
C GLY A 73 8.73 4.51 1.09
N ALA A 74 8.20 3.46 0.47
CA ALA A 74 6.80 3.46 0.02
C ALA A 74 5.80 3.51 1.19
N THR A 75 6.19 3.14 2.40
CA THR A 75 5.30 3.24 3.56
C THR A 75 4.96 4.69 3.92
N GLU A 76 5.75 5.65 3.44
CA GLU A 76 5.49 7.07 3.66
C GLU A 76 4.66 7.70 2.54
N THR A 77 4.68 7.11 1.34
CA THR A 77 4.01 7.67 0.18
C THR A 77 2.65 7.04 -0.08
N VAL A 78 2.51 5.73 0.17
CA VAL A 78 1.26 5.02 -0.05
C VAL A 78 0.37 5.17 1.19
N THR A 79 -0.87 5.56 0.98
CA THR A 79 -1.85 5.63 2.06
C THR A 79 -2.21 4.22 2.51
N TRP A 80 -2.18 3.97 3.81
CA TRP A 80 -2.55 2.67 4.34
C TRP A 80 -3.31 2.82 5.65
N GLU A 81 -4.05 1.77 5.99
CA GLU A 81 -4.81 1.73 7.24
C GLU A 81 -4.87 0.30 7.74
N TYR A 82 -4.81 0.12 9.04
CA TYR A 82 -5.01 -1.19 9.65
C TYR A 82 -6.48 -1.40 9.98
N ALA A 83 -6.99 -2.60 9.73
CA ALA A 83 -8.31 -3.02 10.16
C ALA A 83 -8.23 -4.45 10.70
N LYS A 84 -8.75 -4.66 11.89
CA LYS A 84 -8.68 -5.96 12.54
C LYS A 84 -9.42 -7.04 11.74
N ASP A 85 -10.58 -6.70 11.20
CA ASP A 85 -11.45 -7.65 10.51
C ASP A 85 -11.64 -7.24 9.05
N ILE A 86 -11.20 -8.10 8.14
CA ILE A 86 -11.36 -7.87 6.70
C ILE A 86 -12.83 -7.70 6.31
N LEU A 87 -13.75 -8.36 7.01
CA LEU A 87 -15.17 -8.25 6.68
C LEU A 87 -15.70 -6.83 6.81
N GLU A 88 -15.21 -6.08 7.79
CA GLU A 88 -15.59 -4.68 7.95
C GLU A 88 -15.16 -3.86 6.74
N VAL A 89 -13.93 -4.10 6.26
CA VAL A 89 -13.40 -3.39 5.09
C VAL A 89 -14.18 -3.74 3.84
N VAL A 90 -14.39 -5.03 3.62
CA VAL A 90 -15.10 -5.51 2.43
C VAL A 90 -16.53 -4.96 2.40
N ASN A 91 -17.22 -4.99 3.53
CA ASN A 91 -18.58 -4.48 3.61
C ASN A 91 -18.64 -2.98 3.35
N GLN A 92 -17.69 -2.24 3.90
CA GLN A 92 -17.59 -0.79 3.66
C GLN A 92 -17.37 -0.49 2.18
N LEU A 93 -16.44 -1.21 1.54
CA LEU A 93 -16.13 -0.99 0.13
C LEU A 93 -17.32 -1.34 -0.77
N LYS A 94 -18.02 -2.42 -0.45
CA LYS A 94 -19.23 -2.80 -1.20
C LYS A 94 -20.33 -1.76 -1.04
N ALA A 95 -20.47 -1.20 0.14
CA ALA A 95 -21.45 -0.14 0.37
C ALA A 95 -21.14 1.12 -0.44
N GLU A 96 -19.88 1.31 -0.80
CA GLU A 96 -19.45 2.42 -1.66
C GLU A 96 -19.45 2.05 -3.14
N ASN A 97 -20.07 0.93 -3.50
CA ASN A 97 -20.14 0.41 -4.87
C ASN A 97 -18.79 0.05 -5.47
N ILE A 98 -17.85 -0.33 -4.63
CA ILE A 98 -16.53 -0.78 -5.08
C ILE A 98 -16.57 -2.30 -5.24
N LYS A 99 -16.18 -2.80 -6.41
CA LYS A 99 -16.12 -4.22 -6.65
C LYS A 99 -14.93 -4.82 -5.92
N VAL A 100 -15.12 -5.98 -5.31
CA VAL A 100 -14.09 -6.67 -4.56
C VAL A 100 -13.74 -7.98 -5.24
N TYR A 101 -12.46 -8.19 -5.50
CA TYR A 101 -11.94 -9.42 -6.08
C TYR A 101 -10.98 -10.08 -5.12
N SER A 102 -11.03 -11.39 -5.06
CA SER A 102 -10.10 -12.16 -4.24
C SER A 102 -9.00 -12.74 -5.13
N VAL A 103 -7.76 -12.58 -4.70
CA VAL A 103 -6.62 -13.17 -5.41
C VAL A 103 -6.00 -14.16 -4.47
N GLU A 104 -5.97 -15.42 -4.89
CA GLU A 104 -5.40 -16.49 -4.10
C GLU A 104 -4.42 -17.28 -4.94
N GLN A 105 -3.38 -17.75 -4.28
CA GLN A 105 -2.46 -18.66 -4.91
C GLN A 105 -2.99 -20.08 -4.72
N THR A 106 -3.22 -20.76 -5.81
CA THR A 106 -3.64 -22.17 -5.79
C THR A 106 -2.55 -23.03 -6.38
N GLU A 107 -2.40 -24.22 -5.86
CA GLU A 107 -1.43 -25.18 -6.36
C GLU A 107 -2.07 -26.21 -7.29
#